data_c7f7afdde31a092bb31e82a5a424475f
#
_entry.id   c7f7afdde31a092bb31e82a5a424475f
#
_cell.length_a   1.000
_cell.length_b   1.000
_cell.length_c   1.000
_cell.angle_alpha   90.00
_cell.angle_beta   90.00
_cell.angle_gamma   90.00
#
_symmetry.space_group_name_H-M   'P 1'
#
loop_
_entity.id
_entity.type
_entity.pdbx_description
1 polymer ?
#
loop_
_entity_poly.entity_id
_entity_poly.type
_entity_poly.pdbx_seq_one_letter_code
_entity_poly.pdbx_strand_id
1 'polypeptide(L)'
;SLAMAMLSMAGLAADNLPALRVQGKNLVDANGKTVVLHGVMDTPNRYFNGWRWQQWKADYSEVDIQPCLEYFSKQFSAITDKKQGAYCTVFRLHMDPCWTNDPSKKAENEADISAFNMARYRLYLQKLYIPLIKDAIAHGLYVIVRPPGVCPGDISVGDRYNSYLKGIWKAFAADEYIKQNEGVISIELANEPVRVHLSDGTDSEKALHDYFQPVVDVIREQGFKGIIWVPGAGYQSQYQDYVKYPITDSENNFSYAVHVYSGWYGNMTDKNYDHDTFIRNFKSQVPMVETK
;
A
#
# COMPACT_ATOMS: atom_id res chain seq x y z
N SER A 1 -38.42 6.65 19.03
CA SER A 1 -37.67 5.54 19.63
C SER A 1 -37.39 4.39 18.64
N LEU A 2 -36.94 4.72 17.42
CA LEU A 2 -36.59 3.67 16.42
C LEU A 2 -35.16 3.90 15.76
N ALA A 3 -34.37 4.81 16.31
CA ALA A 3 -33.07 5.17 15.75
C ALA A 3 -31.85 4.54 16.49
N MET A 4 -32.06 3.64 17.44
CA MET A 4 -30.99 3.12 18.31
C MET A 4 -30.65 1.63 18.12
N ALA A 5 -31.24 0.96 17.13
CA ALA A 5 -31.07 -0.48 16.95
C ALA A 5 -30.16 -0.90 15.77
N MET A 6 -29.60 0.04 15.01
CA MET A 6 -28.74 -0.30 13.84
C MET A 6 -27.23 -0.15 14.07
N LEU A 7 -26.78 0.25 15.25
CA LEU A 7 -25.34 0.42 15.56
C LEU A 7 -24.66 -0.81 16.19
N SER A 8 -25.36 -1.91 16.43
CA SER A 8 -24.78 -3.06 17.15
C SER A 8 -24.39 -4.26 16.28
N MET A 9 -24.57 -4.22 14.96
CA MET A 9 -24.17 -5.34 14.08
C MET A 9 -22.83 -5.15 13.34
N ALA A 10 -22.26 -3.96 13.31
CA ALA A 10 -20.96 -3.71 12.67
C ALA A 10 -19.75 -4.10 13.55
N GLY A 11 -19.95 -4.35 14.84
CA GLY A 11 -18.86 -4.69 15.77
C GLY A 11 -18.42 -6.16 15.77
N LEU A 12 -19.16 -7.06 15.13
CA LEU A 12 -18.93 -8.51 15.25
C LEU A 12 -18.07 -9.11 14.11
N ALA A 13 -17.81 -8.38 13.02
CA ALA A 13 -17.02 -8.91 11.90
C ALA A 13 -15.51 -8.60 12.01
N ALA A 14 -15.13 -7.51 12.67
CA ALA A 14 -13.75 -7.11 12.84
C ALA A 14 -12.95 -8.04 13.79
N ASP A 15 -13.62 -8.68 14.74
CA ASP A 15 -12.99 -9.58 15.71
C ASP A 15 -12.59 -10.96 15.13
N ASN A 16 -12.82 -11.23 13.84
CA ASN A 16 -12.67 -12.56 13.24
C ASN A 16 -11.64 -12.69 12.11
N LEU A 17 -10.96 -11.62 11.70
CA LEU A 17 -9.87 -11.77 10.74
C LEU A 17 -8.61 -12.26 11.48
N PRO A 18 -8.07 -13.46 11.15
CA PRO A 18 -6.87 -13.94 11.79
C PRO A 18 -5.67 -13.05 11.42
N ALA A 19 -4.82 -12.77 12.42
CA ALA A 19 -3.58 -12.05 12.17
C ALA A 19 -2.69 -12.80 11.18
N LEU A 20 -2.12 -12.08 10.23
CA LEU A 20 -1.21 -12.63 9.22
C LEU A 20 0.23 -12.25 9.54
N ARG A 21 1.14 -13.13 9.13
CA ARG A 21 2.58 -12.89 9.13
C ARG A 21 3.24 -13.54 7.93
N VAL A 22 4.43 -13.08 7.62
CA VAL A 22 5.29 -13.70 6.60
C VAL A 22 6.04 -14.88 7.21
N GLN A 23 6.04 -16.01 6.51
CA GLN A 23 6.86 -17.18 6.85
C GLN A 23 7.48 -17.76 5.58
N GLY A 24 8.75 -17.44 5.34
CA GLY A 24 9.39 -17.72 4.05
C GLY A 24 8.63 -17.02 2.92
N LYS A 25 8.27 -17.75 1.89
CA LYS A 25 7.50 -17.23 0.74
C LYS A 25 5.97 -17.20 0.94
N ASN A 26 5.48 -17.53 2.12
CA ASN A 26 4.04 -17.65 2.38
C ASN A 26 3.56 -16.58 3.35
N LEU A 27 2.33 -16.11 3.14
CA LEU A 27 1.53 -15.52 4.20
C LEU A 27 0.89 -16.65 4.99
N VAL A 28 0.99 -16.58 6.30
CA VAL A 28 0.36 -17.58 7.18
C VAL A 28 -0.45 -16.90 8.28
N ASP A 29 -1.50 -17.58 8.73
CA ASP A 29 -2.27 -17.19 9.91
C ASP A 29 -1.56 -17.60 11.22
N ALA A 30 -2.20 -17.34 12.35
CA ALA A 30 -1.67 -17.67 13.68
C ALA A 30 -1.45 -19.20 13.89
N ASN A 31 -2.13 -20.05 13.13
CA ASN A 31 -2.00 -21.49 13.16
C ASN A 31 -0.95 -22.02 12.17
N GLY A 32 -0.28 -21.14 11.43
CA GLY A 32 0.69 -21.50 10.40
C GLY A 32 0.05 -21.96 9.07
N LYS A 33 -1.25 -21.81 8.90
CA LYS A 33 -1.95 -22.13 7.66
C LYS A 33 -1.66 -21.05 6.62
N THR A 34 -1.25 -21.46 5.43
CA THR A 34 -1.04 -20.55 4.30
C THR A 34 -2.36 -19.88 3.89
N VAL A 35 -2.28 -18.56 3.73
CA VAL A 35 -3.38 -17.69 3.28
C VAL A 35 -3.01 -17.08 1.94
N VAL A 36 -3.93 -17.15 0.98
CA VAL A 36 -3.83 -16.46 -0.30
C VAL A 36 -4.84 -15.33 -0.31
N LEU A 37 -4.37 -14.12 -0.51
CA LEU A 37 -5.20 -12.94 -0.60
C LEU A 37 -5.50 -12.63 -2.07
N HIS A 38 -6.74 -12.23 -2.35
CA HIS A 38 -7.15 -11.73 -3.65
C HIS A 38 -8.08 -10.53 -3.47
N GLY A 39 -7.90 -9.51 -4.28
CA GLY A 39 -8.65 -8.27 -4.08
C GLY A 39 -8.34 -7.21 -5.12
N VAL A 40 -8.65 -5.99 -4.75
CA VAL A 40 -8.54 -4.82 -5.62
C VAL A 40 -7.84 -3.68 -4.92
N MET A 41 -7.36 -2.74 -5.73
CA MET A 41 -6.89 -1.44 -5.27
C MET A 41 -7.91 -0.37 -5.63
N ASP A 42 -8.05 0.60 -4.76
CA ASP A 42 -8.74 1.84 -5.09
C ASP A 42 -8.18 3.02 -4.27
N THR A 43 -8.60 4.23 -4.63
CA THR A 43 -8.17 5.47 -4.01
C THR A 43 -9.39 6.33 -3.67
N PRO A 44 -9.41 7.02 -2.52
CA PRO A 44 -10.49 7.93 -2.16
C PRO A 44 -10.44 9.22 -2.99
N ASN A 45 -10.40 9.09 -4.31
CA ASN A 45 -10.43 10.16 -5.27
C ASN A 45 -11.66 10.04 -6.16
N ARG A 46 -12.50 11.06 -6.17
CA ARG A 46 -13.72 11.06 -6.98
C ARG A 46 -13.50 11.32 -8.46
N TYR A 47 -12.27 11.74 -8.85
CA TYR A 47 -11.91 11.95 -10.25
C TYR A 47 -11.94 10.65 -11.05
N PHE A 48 -11.49 9.53 -10.46
CA PHE A 48 -11.57 8.22 -11.11
C PHE A 48 -13.02 7.71 -11.14
N ASN A 49 -13.34 6.89 -12.12
CA ASN A 49 -14.65 6.23 -12.28
C ASN A 49 -15.85 7.21 -12.38
N GLY A 50 -15.68 8.29 -13.13
CA GLY A 50 -16.78 9.15 -13.51
C GLY A 50 -17.44 9.91 -12.36
N TRP A 51 -16.62 10.53 -11.49
CA TRP A 51 -17.16 11.41 -10.43
C TRP A 51 -18.02 10.67 -9.41
N ARG A 52 -17.49 9.63 -8.85
CA ARG A 52 -18.11 8.60 -8.00
C ARG A 52 -19.20 9.08 -7.01
N TRP A 53 -18.98 10.23 -6.34
CA TRP A 53 -19.91 10.69 -5.30
C TRP A 53 -20.29 12.16 -5.39
N GLN A 54 -19.57 12.97 -6.16
CA GLN A 54 -19.84 14.40 -6.33
C GLN A 54 -19.30 14.92 -7.67
N GLN A 55 -19.59 16.20 -8.00
CA GLN A 55 -18.94 16.90 -9.09
C GLN A 55 -17.47 17.14 -8.80
N TRP A 56 -16.68 17.28 -9.85
CA TRP A 56 -15.25 17.51 -9.74
C TRP A 56 -14.95 18.83 -9.03
N LYS A 57 -13.91 18.82 -8.18
CA LYS A 57 -13.22 19.98 -7.65
C LYS A 57 -11.75 19.64 -7.35
N ALA A 58 -10.88 20.64 -7.39
CA ALA A 58 -9.43 20.44 -7.25
C ALA A 58 -9.00 20.13 -5.81
N ASP A 59 -9.78 20.54 -4.82
CA ASP A 59 -9.47 20.39 -3.40
C ASP A 59 -10.52 19.57 -2.68
N TYR A 60 -10.10 18.83 -1.67
CA TYR A 60 -10.96 18.13 -0.74
C TYR A 60 -10.93 18.79 0.63
N SER A 61 -12.06 18.77 1.29
CA SER A 61 -12.24 19.27 2.64
C SER A 61 -13.08 18.33 3.49
N GLU A 62 -13.36 18.70 4.73
CA GLU A 62 -14.12 17.84 5.65
C GLU A 62 -15.53 17.53 5.16
N VAL A 63 -16.13 18.37 4.33
CA VAL A 63 -17.46 18.11 3.75
C VAL A 63 -17.48 16.96 2.75
N ASP A 64 -16.32 16.59 2.23
CA ASP A 64 -16.18 15.49 1.27
C ASP A 64 -15.98 14.12 1.94
N ILE A 65 -15.73 14.10 3.25
CA ILE A 65 -15.43 12.86 3.99
C ILE A 65 -16.61 11.92 3.96
N GLN A 66 -17.77 12.38 4.40
CA GLN A 66 -18.96 11.52 4.53
C GLN A 66 -19.39 10.90 3.20
N PRO A 67 -19.50 11.65 2.08
CA PRO A 67 -19.80 11.06 0.79
C PRO A 67 -18.75 10.02 0.33
N CYS A 68 -17.47 10.24 0.64
CA CYS A 68 -16.39 9.31 0.34
C CYS A 68 -16.54 8.01 1.15
N LEU A 69 -16.76 8.10 2.45
CA LEU A 69 -16.94 6.93 3.32
C LEU A 69 -18.17 6.11 2.92
N GLU A 70 -19.28 6.75 2.61
CA GLU A 70 -20.51 6.07 2.15
C GLU A 70 -20.30 5.34 0.82
N TYR A 71 -19.55 5.96 -0.11
CA TYR A 71 -19.18 5.32 -1.37
C TYR A 71 -18.39 4.04 -1.11
N PHE A 72 -17.31 4.12 -0.32
CA PHE A 72 -16.45 2.97 -0.05
C PHE A 72 -17.16 1.88 0.74
N SER A 73 -18.03 2.21 1.69
CA SER A 73 -18.82 1.22 2.42
C SER A 73 -19.70 0.38 1.48
N LYS A 74 -20.32 1.02 0.50
CA LYS A 74 -21.07 0.31 -0.54
C LYS A 74 -20.17 -0.56 -1.41
N GLN A 75 -18.98 -0.07 -1.78
CA GLN A 75 -18.01 -0.86 -2.55
C GLN A 75 -17.50 -2.06 -1.75
N PHE A 76 -17.14 -1.88 -0.48
CA PHE A 76 -16.70 -2.99 0.39
C PHE A 76 -17.77 -4.06 0.54
N SER A 77 -19.01 -3.65 0.77
CA SER A 77 -20.14 -4.58 0.79
C SER A 77 -20.28 -5.36 -0.52
N ALA A 78 -20.14 -4.68 -1.67
CA ALA A 78 -20.25 -5.32 -2.98
C ALA A 78 -19.11 -6.29 -3.28
N ILE A 79 -17.85 -5.86 -3.07
CA ILE A 79 -16.68 -6.69 -3.43
C ILE A 79 -16.45 -7.87 -2.48
N THR A 80 -17.03 -7.87 -1.30
CA THR A 80 -16.95 -8.97 -0.32
C THR A 80 -18.12 -9.96 -0.40
N ASP A 81 -19.13 -9.68 -1.22
CA ASP A 81 -20.29 -10.57 -1.36
C ASP A 81 -19.92 -11.87 -2.05
N LYS A 82 -19.83 -12.95 -1.26
CA LYS A 82 -19.48 -14.30 -1.73
C LYS A 82 -20.51 -14.90 -2.68
N LYS A 83 -21.74 -14.37 -2.73
CA LYS A 83 -22.80 -14.88 -3.60
C LYS A 83 -22.54 -14.62 -5.08
N GLN A 84 -21.69 -13.66 -5.41
CA GLN A 84 -21.34 -13.37 -6.81
C GLN A 84 -20.26 -14.28 -7.40
N GLY A 85 -19.77 -15.25 -6.63
CA GLY A 85 -18.77 -16.23 -7.07
C GLY A 85 -17.33 -15.76 -6.92
N ALA A 86 -16.98 -14.54 -7.37
CA ALA A 86 -15.70 -13.90 -7.11
C ALA A 86 -15.88 -12.84 -6.03
N TYR A 87 -15.01 -12.84 -5.03
CA TYR A 87 -15.06 -11.87 -3.92
C TYR A 87 -13.64 -11.50 -3.48
N CYS A 88 -13.50 -10.34 -2.85
CA CYS A 88 -12.22 -9.85 -2.33
C CYS A 88 -12.01 -10.26 -0.87
N THR A 89 -10.74 -10.51 -0.53
CA THR A 89 -10.26 -10.74 0.84
C THR A 89 -9.23 -9.69 1.28
N VAL A 90 -8.75 -8.87 0.35
CA VAL A 90 -7.82 -7.77 0.60
C VAL A 90 -8.22 -6.54 -0.19
N PHE A 91 -7.99 -5.39 0.41
CA PHE A 91 -8.12 -4.07 -0.22
C PHE A 91 -6.79 -3.34 -0.12
N ARG A 92 -6.23 -2.92 -1.26
CA ARG A 92 -5.03 -2.09 -1.30
C ARG A 92 -5.45 -0.62 -1.39
N LEU A 93 -5.30 0.09 -0.28
CA LEU A 93 -5.67 1.50 -0.15
C LEU A 93 -4.53 2.39 -0.68
N HIS A 94 -4.81 3.12 -1.73
CA HIS A 94 -3.99 4.25 -2.15
C HIS A 94 -4.44 5.50 -1.39
N MET A 95 -3.60 6.05 -0.51
CA MET A 95 -3.84 7.36 0.07
C MET A 95 -3.66 8.42 -1.01
N ASP A 96 -4.66 9.27 -1.22
CA ASP A 96 -4.65 10.19 -2.37
C ASP A 96 -4.08 11.56 -2.04
N PRO A 97 -3.20 12.14 -2.90
CA PRO A 97 -2.64 13.47 -2.71
C PRO A 97 -3.68 14.61 -2.59
N CYS A 98 -4.86 14.46 -3.17
CA CYS A 98 -5.93 15.46 -3.08
C CYS A 98 -6.35 15.78 -1.63
N TRP A 99 -6.19 14.83 -0.71
CA TRP A 99 -6.48 15.04 0.71
C TRP A 99 -5.28 15.61 1.47
N THR A 100 -4.07 15.28 1.04
CA THR A 100 -2.84 15.54 1.80
C THR A 100 -2.06 16.75 1.30
N ASN A 101 -2.32 17.21 0.07
CA ASN A 101 -1.70 18.40 -0.48
C ASN A 101 -2.34 19.67 0.08
N ASP A 102 -1.53 20.71 0.21
CA ASP A 102 -1.97 22.07 0.48
C ASP A 102 -2.77 22.60 -0.72
N PRO A 103 -4.06 22.93 -0.57
CA PRO A 103 -4.91 23.37 -1.68
C PRO A 103 -4.49 24.72 -2.27
N SER A 104 -3.65 25.50 -1.58
CA SER A 104 -3.08 26.75 -2.10
C SER A 104 -1.89 26.53 -3.03
N LYS A 105 -1.38 25.28 -3.11
CA LYS A 105 -0.24 24.90 -3.94
C LYS A 105 -0.69 23.97 -5.06
N LYS A 106 -0.03 24.10 -6.20
CA LYS A 106 -0.26 23.22 -7.35
C LYS A 106 0.86 22.17 -7.44
N ALA A 107 0.49 20.90 -7.35
CA ALA A 107 1.37 19.80 -7.73
C ALA A 107 1.26 19.57 -9.25
N GLU A 108 2.36 19.26 -9.91
CA GLU A 108 2.38 19.01 -11.36
C GLU A 108 1.76 17.66 -11.73
N ASN A 109 1.97 16.66 -10.89
CA ASN A 109 1.47 15.29 -11.07
C ASN A 109 1.46 14.55 -9.72
N GLU A 110 1.10 13.26 -9.71
CA GLU A 110 1.04 12.44 -8.50
C GLU A 110 2.40 12.14 -7.86
N ALA A 111 3.51 12.29 -8.58
CA ALA A 111 4.87 12.13 -8.05
C ALA A 111 5.43 13.42 -7.42
N ASP A 112 4.75 14.54 -7.64
CA ASP A 112 5.17 15.84 -7.12
C ASP A 112 4.70 16.05 -5.68
N ILE A 113 5.61 15.88 -4.74
CA ILE A 113 5.36 16.11 -3.31
C ILE A 113 5.55 17.56 -2.85
N SER A 114 5.72 18.51 -3.77
CA SER A 114 5.96 19.94 -3.41
C SER A 114 4.81 20.59 -2.66
N ALA A 115 3.58 20.13 -2.94
CA ALA A 115 2.37 20.59 -2.28
C ALA A 115 2.00 19.81 -1.02
N PHE A 116 2.69 18.70 -0.73
CA PHE A 116 2.39 17.88 0.44
C PHE A 116 2.43 18.68 1.75
N ASN A 117 1.44 18.42 2.61
CA ASN A 117 1.30 19.08 3.91
C ASN A 117 1.09 18.02 5.02
N MET A 118 2.07 17.92 5.91
CA MET A 118 2.05 16.93 7.01
C MET A 118 0.88 17.16 7.99
N ALA A 119 0.46 18.39 8.22
CA ALA A 119 -0.67 18.66 9.11
C ALA A 119 -1.99 18.16 8.49
N ARG A 120 -2.17 18.37 7.16
CA ARG A 120 -3.31 17.80 6.43
C ARG A 120 -3.27 16.27 6.41
N TYR A 121 -2.09 15.69 6.16
CA TYR A 121 -1.94 14.23 6.22
C TYR A 121 -2.41 13.69 7.56
N ARG A 122 -1.94 14.25 8.68
CA ARG A 122 -2.35 13.82 10.04
C ARG A 122 -3.85 14.02 10.28
N LEU A 123 -4.42 15.13 9.80
CA LEU A 123 -5.85 15.40 9.91
C LEU A 123 -6.67 14.32 9.20
N TYR A 124 -6.35 14.03 7.92
CA TYR A 124 -7.12 13.09 7.12
C TYR A 124 -6.76 11.63 7.41
N LEU A 125 -5.58 11.36 7.98
CA LEU A 125 -5.30 10.05 8.56
C LEU A 125 -6.37 9.69 9.61
N GLN A 126 -6.70 10.63 10.49
CA GLN A 126 -7.70 10.40 11.54
C GLN A 126 -9.15 10.46 11.03
N LYS A 127 -9.46 11.41 10.15
CA LYS A 127 -10.83 11.69 9.75
C LYS A 127 -11.32 10.89 8.54
N LEU A 128 -10.40 10.35 7.73
CA LEU A 128 -10.75 9.65 6.50
C LEU A 128 -10.10 8.26 6.43
N TYR A 129 -8.77 8.17 6.47
CA TYR A 129 -8.08 6.91 6.14
C TYR A 129 -8.29 5.83 7.21
N ILE A 130 -8.19 6.18 8.50
CA ILE A 130 -8.50 5.23 9.58
C ILE A 130 -9.97 4.80 9.56
N PRO A 131 -10.96 5.67 9.41
CA PRO A 131 -12.34 5.26 9.17
C PRO A 131 -12.55 4.33 7.97
N LEU A 132 -11.90 4.61 6.82
CA LEU A 132 -11.93 3.71 5.66
C LEU A 132 -11.33 2.33 5.98
N ILE A 133 -10.19 2.30 6.65
CA ILE A 133 -9.53 1.05 7.07
C ILE A 133 -10.42 0.26 8.01
N LYS A 134 -11.04 0.92 9.00
CA LYS A 134 -12.00 0.31 9.93
C LYS A 134 -13.17 -0.34 9.19
N ASP A 135 -13.72 0.37 8.23
CA ASP A 135 -14.87 -0.12 7.46
C ASP A 135 -14.49 -1.30 6.55
N ALA A 136 -13.31 -1.24 5.90
CA ALA A 136 -12.79 -2.37 5.12
C ALA A 136 -12.61 -3.63 6.00
N ILE A 137 -12.00 -3.49 7.17
CA ILE A 137 -11.83 -4.59 8.14
C ILE A 137 -13.17 -5.12 8.60
N ALA A 138 -14.16 -4.26 8.90
CA ALA A 138 -15.51 -4.65 9.29
C ALA A 138 -16.23 -5.46 8.20
N HIS A 139 -15.87 -5.26 6.93
CA HIS A 139 -16.34 -6.07 5.80
C HIS A 139 -15.50 -7.33 5.54
N GLY A 140 -14.53 -7.66 6.39
CA GLY A 140 -13.71 -8.87 6.26
C GLY A 140 -12.53 -8.74 5.29
N LEU A 141 -12.05 -7.53 5.03
CA LEU A 141 -10.92 -7.26 4.16
C LEU A 141 -9.64 -7.02 4.99
N TYR A 142 -8.56 -7.70 4.65
CA TYR A 142 -7.23 -7.25 5.00
C TYR A 142 -6.91 -5.95 4.26
N VAL A 143 -6.09 -5.07 4.85
CA VAL A 143 -5.80 -3.79 4.23
C VAL A 143 -4.29 -3.64 4.01
N ILE A 144 -3.90 -3.34 2.77
CA ILE A 144 -2.55 -2.92 2.41
C ILE A 144 -2.61 -1.41 2.16
N VAL A 145 -1.80 -0.63 2.84
CA VAL A 145 -1.79 0.83 2.70
C VAL A 145 -0.52 1.27 2.00
N ARG A 146 -0.64 2.06 0.95
CA ARG A 146 0.49 2.70 0.27
C ARG A 146 0.46 4.22 0.43
N PRO A 147 1.61 4.94 0.30
CA PRO A 147 1.68 6.37 0.54
C PRO A 147 0.87 7.17 -0.50
N PRO A 148 0.58 8.46 -0.23
CA PRO A 148 -0.06 9.32 -1.22
C PRO A 148 0.81 9.51 -2.47
N GLY A 149 0.19 9.39 -3.62
CA GLY A 149 0.83 9.56 -4.92
C GLY A 149 1.68 8.36 -5.36
N VAL A 150 2.49 8.58 -6.37
CA VAL A 150 3.42 7.60 -6.93
C VAL A 150 4.86 8.04 -6.64
N CYS A 151 5.79 7.09 -6.70
CA CYS A 151 7.21 7.39 -6.54
C CYS A 151 7.72 8.23 -7.72
N PRO A 152 8.54 9.27 -7.48
CA PRO A 152 9.26 9.93 -8.58
C PRO A 152 10.10 8.96 -9.40
N GLY A 153 10.24 9.22 -10.70
CA GLY A 153 10.95 8.33 -11.62
C GLY A 153 12.43 8.14 -11.31
N ASP A 154 13.07 9.16 -10.70
CA ASP A 154 14.45 9.13 -10.23
C ASP A 154 14.48 9.57 -8.77
N ILE A 155 15.02 8.72 -7.92
CA ILE A 155 15.18 8.98 -6.48
C ILE A 155 16.60 8.65 -6.04
N SER A 156 17.08 9.37 -5.02
CA SER A 156 18.43 9.17 -4.47
C SER A 156 18.38 9.03 -2.95
N VAL A 157 19.27 8.22 -2.41
CA VAL A 157 19.38 7.97 -0.97
C VAL A 157 19.43 9.28 -0.19
N GLY A 158 18.51 9.46 0.76
CA GLY A 158 18.42 10.64 1.61
C GLY A 158 17.77 11.87 0.95
N ASP A 159 17.19 11.73 -0.23
CA ASP A 159 16.50 12.81 -0.92
C ASP A 159 15.22 13.28 -0.19
N ARG A 160 14.55 14.26 -0.80
CA ARG A 160 13.30 14.80 -0.25
C ARG A 160 12.18 13.76 -0.20
N TYR A 161 12.11 12.87 -1.20
CA TYR A 161 11.09 11.81 -1.22
C TYR A 161 11.36 10.75 -0.16
N ASN A 162 12.63 10.40 0.11
CA ASN A 162 13.00 9.52 1.23
C ASN A 162 12.55 10.10 2.58
N SER A 163 12.79 11.41 2.80
CA SER A 163 12.32 12.13 4.00
C SER A 163 10.79 12.16 4.11
N TYR A 164 10.11 12.34 2.99
CA TYR A 164 8.65 12.30 2.89
C TYR A 164 8.10 10.93 3.31
N LEU A 165 8.63 9.84 2.76
CA LEU A 165 8.20 8.48 3.11
C LEU A 165 8.40 8.19 4.60
N LYS A 166 9.57 8.54 5.14
CA LYS A 166 9.85 8.39 6.59
C LYS A 166 8.84 9.17 7.44
N GLY A 167 8.49 10.38 7.06
CA GLY A 167 7.50 11.19 7.75
C GLY A 167 6.09 10.60 7.73
N ILE A 168 5.64 10.14 6.56
CA ILE A 168 4.34 9.46 6.36
C ILE A 168 4.25 8.23 7.26
N TRP A 169 5.23 7.33 7.13
CA TRP A 169 5.18 6.05 7.83
C TRP A 169 5.42 6.15 9.32
N LYS A 170 6.23 7.13 9.77
CA LYS A 170 6.35 7.45 11.19
C LYS A 170 5.00 7.82 11.79
N ALA A 171 4.26 8.71 11.13
CA ALA A 171 2.95 9.14 11.63
C ALA A 171 1.90 8.00 11.57
N PHE A 172 1.90 7.20 10.50
CA PHE A 172 0.99 6.06 10.34
C PHE A 172 1.25 4.96 11.37
N ALA A 173 2.50 4.50 11.46
CA ALA A 173 2.90 3.40 12.35
C ALA A 173 2.82 3.74 13.85
N ALA A 174 2.87 5.04 14.20
CA ALA A 174 2.70 5.50 15.58
C ALA A 174 1.24 5.50 16.07
N ASP A 175 0.27 5.41 15.15
CA ASP A 175 -1.14 5.46 15.50
C ASP A 175 -1.57 4.20 16.27
N GLU A 176 -2.30 4.41 17.37
CA GLU A 176 -2.68 3.30 18.28
C GLU A 176 -3.65 2.32 17.62
N TYR A 177 -4.61 2.79 16.79
CA TYR A 177 -5.51 1.88 16.10
C TYR A 177 -4.75 1.02 15.08
N ILE A 178 -3.81 1.61 14.35
CA ILE A 178 -2.97 0.89 13.39
C ILE A 178 -2.13 -0.19 14.08
N LYS A 179 -1.49 0.14 15.20
CA LYS A 179 -0.71 -0.85 15.98
C LYS A 179 -1.57 -1.96 16.55
N GLN A 180 -2.74 -1.63 17.11
CA GLN A 180 -3.66 -2.63 17.62
C GLN A 180 -4.21 -3.58 16.58
N ASN A 181 -4.21 -3.19 15.30
CA ASN A 181 -4.71 -3.97 14.18
C ASN A 181 -3.59 -4.37 13.17
N GLU A 182 -2.34 -4.36 13.60
CA GLU A 182 -1.18 -4.65 12.75
C GLU A 182 -1.15 -6.07 12.15
N GLY A 183 -1.94 -6.99 12.69
CA GLY A 183 -2.12 -8.33 12.12
C GLY A 183 -3.00 -8.36 10.86
N VAL A 184 -3.81 -7.32 10.62
CA VAL A 184 -4.75 -7.23 9.49
C VAL A 184 -4.50 -6.00 8.61
N ILE A 185 -3.61 -5.10 9.05
CA ILE A 185 -3.16 -3.91 8.32
C ILE A 185 -1.68 -4.10 7.98
N SER A 186 -1.32 -3.83 6.74
CA SER A 186 0.07 -3.88 6.28
C SER A 186 0.47 -2.62 5.51
N ILE A 187 1.76 -2.35 5.45
CA ILE A 187 2.33 -1.13 4.88
C ILE A 187 3.12 -1.48 3.62
N GLU A 188 2.79 -0.85 2.49
CA GLU A 188 3.60 -0.87 1.27
C GLU A 188 4.39 0.43 1.18
N LEU A 189 5.73 0.32 1.21
CA LEU A 189 6.61 1.48 1.47
C LEU A 189 6.52 2.59 0.44
N ALA A 190 6.37 2.25 -0.86
CA ALA A 190 6.25 3.21 -1.95
C ALA A 190 5.56 2.54 -3.14
N ASN A 191 5.03 3.35 -4.07
CA ASN A 191 4.43 2.84 -5.30
C ASN A 191 5.35 3.09 -6.50
N GLU A 192 5.82 2.01 -7.09
CA GLU A 192 6.51 1.96 -8.38
C GLU A 192 7.78 2.83 -8.48
N PRO A 193 8.78 2.64 -7.60
CA PRO A 193 10.12 3.20 -7.85
C PRO A 193 10.66 2.76 -9.22
N VAL A 194 11.29 3.68 -9.95
CA VAL A 194 11.82 3.36 -11.28
C VAL A 194 13.34 3.23 -11.23
N ARG A 195 14.06 4.30 -10.90
CA ARG A 195 15.51 4.31 -10.71
C ARG A 195 15.87 4.81 -9.33
N VAL A 196 16.79 4.12 -8.68
CA VAL A 196 17.24 4.46 -7.32
C VAL A 196 18.76 4.61 -7.34
N HIS A 197 19.24 5.75 -6.89
CA HIS A 197 20.67 6.13 -6.90
C HIS A 197 21.20 6.27 -5.47
N LEU A 198 22.52 6.21 -5.32
CA LEU A 198 23.19 6.64 -4.11
C LEU A 198 22.98 8.15 -3.87
N SER A 199 23.37 8.64 -2.70
CA SER A 199 23.18 10.05 -2.30
C SER A 199 23.91 11.06 -3.20
N ASP A 200 24.94 10.62 -3.92
CA ASP A 200 25.68 11.42 -4.90
C ASP A 200 25.10 11.32 -6.32
N GLY A 201 24.01 10.58 -6.50
CA GLY A 201 23.34 10.37 -7.79
C GLY A 201 23.95 9.24 -8.64
N THR A 202 24.93 8.51 -8.13
CA THR A 202 25.54 7.39 -8.87
C THR A 202 24.70 6.10 -8.76
N ASP A 203 24.78 5.25 -9.78
CA ASP A 203 24.16 3.94 -9.79
C ASP A 203 24.91 2.96 -8.89
N SER A 204 24.20 2.16 -8.14
CA SER A 204 24.77 1.11 -7.31
C SER A 204 23.73 0.05 -6.96
N GLU A 205 24.11 -1.22 -6.95
CA GLU A 205 23.29 -2.32 -6.44
C GLU A 205 22.88 -2.13 -4.97
N LYS A 206 23.61 -1.29 -4.22
CA LYS A 206 23.31 -0.99 -2.81
C LYS A 206 22.24 0.09 -2.65
N ALA A 207 21.97 0.89 -3.67
CA ALA A 207 21.12 2.06 -3.58
C ALA A 207 19.68 1.71 -3.13
N LEU A 208 19.13 0.61 -3.64
CA LEU A 208 17.79 0.17 -3.30
C LEU A 208 17.66 -0.19 -1.81
N HIS A 209 18.64 -0.92 -1.27
CA HIS A 209 18.74 -1.21 0.16
C HIS A 209 18.89 0.09 0.98
N ASP A 210 19.87 0.92 0.66
CA ASP A 210 20.17 2.14 1.42
C ASP A 210 19.02 3.16 1.41
N TYR A 211 18.16 3.08 0.38
CA TYR A 211 16.96 3.91 0.29
C TYR A 211 15.83 3.42 1.19
N PHE A 212 15.51 2.12 1.16
CA PHE A 212 14.33 1.58 1.84
C PHE A 212 14.59 1.03 3.24
N GLN A 213 15.82 0.60 3.58
CA GLN A 213 16.13 0.15 4.93
C GLN A 213 15.79 1.20 6.01
N PRO A 214 16.17 2.49 5.86
CA PRO A 214 15.81 3.50 6.86
C PRO A 214 14.30 3.76 6.97
N VAL A 215 13.52 3.45 5.93
CA VAL A 215 12.04 3.56 5.98
C VAL A 215 11.46 2.41 6.79
N VAL A 216 11.96 1.18 6.61
CA VAL A 216 11.60 0.02 7.45
C VAL A 216 11.92 0.29 8.91
N ASP A 217 13.13 0.78 9.19
CA ASP A 217 13.60 1.07 10.55
C ASP A 217 12.69 2.08 11.26
N VAL A 218 12.33 3.17 10.59
CA VAL A 218 11.40 4.19 11.14
C VAL A 218 10.04 3.60 11.49
N ILE A 219 9.51 2.67 10.70
CA ILE A 219 8.24 2.00 11.00
C ILE A 219 8.38 1.14 12.26
N ARG A 220 9.44 0.35 12.36
CA ARG A 220 9.70 -0.53 13.51
C ARG A 220 9.97 0.24 14.79
N GLU A 221 10.66 1.37 14.71
CA GLU A 221 10.88 2.28 15.85
C GLU A 221 9.57 2.80 16.47
N GLN A 222 8.47 2.84 15.72
CA GLN A 222 7.15 3.18 16.26
C GLN A 222 6.45 2.02 16.97
N GLY A 223 7.03 0.82 16.96
CA GLY A 223 6.45 -0.38 17.57
C GLY A 223 5.46 -1.12 16.69
N PHE A 224 5.30 -0.76 15.44
CA PHE A 224 4.46 -1.50 14.48
C PHE A 224 5.17 -2.81 14.08
N LYS A 225 4.49 -3.95 14.25
CA LYS A 225 5.01 -5.30 13.97
C LYS A 225 4.34 -5.99 12.79
N GLY A 226 3.37 -5.34 12.17
CA GLY A 226 2.64 -5.85 11.00
C GLY A 226 3.55 -6.02 9.77
N ILE A 227 2.98 -6.58 8.72
CA ILE A 227 3.72 -6.87 7.49
C ILE A 227 4.13 -5.58 6.78
N ILE A 228 5.38 -5.53 6.34
CA ILE A 228 5.91 -4.49 5.46
C ILE A 228 6.16 -5.08 4.07
N TRP A 229 5.63 -4.43 3.04
CA TRP A 229 5.83 -4.76 1.64
C TRP A 229 6.90 -3.83 1.07
N VAL A 230 8.03 -4.40 0.68
CA VAL A 230 9.19 -3.66 0.18
C VAL A 230 9.15 -3.60 -1.34
N PRO A 231 9.24 -2.40 -1.95
CA PRO A 231 9.23 -2.27 -3.40
C PRO A 231 10.61 -2.55 -4.01
N GLY A 232 10.64 -3.00 -5.26
CA GLY A 232 11.83 -3.05 -6.11
C GLY A 232 11.91 -1.84 -7.04
N ALA A 233 12.98 -1.76 -7.83
CA ALA A 233 13.13 -0.80 -8.92
C ALA A 233 12.29 -1.21 -10.15
N GLY A 234 12.39 -0.43 -11.25
CA GLY A 234 11.76 -0.75 -12.53
C GLY A 234 10.25 -0.92 -12.42
N TYR A 235 9.56 0.02 -11.77
CA TYR A 235 8.11 -0.04 -11.48
C TYR A 235 7.71 -1.26 -10.63
N GLN A 236 8.53 -1.60 -9.62
CA GLN A 236 8.34 -2.78 -8.75
C GLN A 236 8.42 -4.12 -9.50
N SER A 237 9.30 -4.22 -10.49
CA SER A 237 9.52 -5.45 -11.25
C SER A 237 10.93 -6.02 -11.11
N GLN A 238 11.88 -5.28 -10.51
CA GLN A 238 13.31 -5.61 -10.43
C GLN A 238 13.79 -5.66 -8.98
N TYR A 239 14.26 -6.82 -8.54
CA TYR A 239 14.60 -7.11 -7.14
C TYR A 239 15.99 -7.74 -6.97
N GLN A 240 16.79 -7.84 -8.03
CA GLN A 240 18.09 -8.55 -8.01
C GLN A 240 19.06 -7.97 -6.97
N ASP A 241 19.02 -6.66 -6.76
CA ASP A 241 19.92 -5.95 -5.85
C ASP A 241 19.75 -6.39 -4.39
N TYR A 242 18.55 -6.80 -4.00
CA TYR A 242 18.27 -7.32 -2.67
C TYR A 242 18.86 -8.70 -2.40
N VAL A 243 19.34 -9.42 -3.42
CA VAL A 243 20.09 -10.68 -3.21
C VAL A 243 21.42 -10.40 -2.51
N LYS A 244 22.09 -9.33 -2.93
CA LYS A 244 23.38 -8.93 -2.39
C LYS A 244 23.27 -8.03 -1.17
N TYR A 245 22.29 -7.15 -1.17
CA TYR A 245 22.02 -6.20 -0.10
C TYR A 245 20.56 -6.33 0.39
N PRO A 246 20.25 -7.41 1.11
CA PRO A 246 18.89 -7.68 1.55
C PRO A 246 18.41 -6.68 2.60
N ILE A 247 17.11 -6.41 2.61
CA ILE A 247 16.47 -5.72 3.74
C ILE A 247 16.57 -6.59 4.98
N THR A 248 16.85 -5.96 6.12
CA THR A 248 16.78 -6.55 7.45
C THR A 248 15.58 -6.00 8.20
N ASP A 249 14.93 -6.83 8.98
CA ASP A 249 13.75 -6.45 9.75
C ASP A 249 13.76 -7.11 11.12
N SER A 250 13.67 -6.33 12.18
CA SER A 250 13.70 -6.81 13.58
C SER A 250 12.57 -7.79 13.89
N GLU A 251 11.42 -7.66 13.23
CA GLU A 251 10.26 -8.55 13.40
C GLU A 251 10.28 -9.74 12.42
N ASN A 252 11.20 -9.75 11.47
CA ASN A 252 11.24 -10.71 10.35
C ASN A 252 9.85 -10.88 9.67
N ASN A 253 9.12 -9.77 9.55
CA ASN A 253 7.75 -9.74 9.05
C ASN A 253 7.60 -8.78 7.87
N PHE A 254 8.36 -9.04 6.81
CA PHE A 254 8.32 -8.29 5.55
C PHE A 254 8.37 -9.24 4.36
N SER A 255 7.90 -8.78 3.22
CA SER A 255 8.09 -9.42 1.93
C SER A 255 8.13 -8.36 0.82
N TYR A 256 8.17 -8.79 -0.42
CA TYR A 256 8.31 -7.90 -1.57
C TYR A 256 6.98 -7.72 -2.30
N ALA A 257 6.67 -6.48 -2.68
CA ALA A 257 5.49 -6.15 -3.47
C ALA A 257 5.88 -6.10 -4.95
N VAL A 258 5.54 -7.11 -5.70
CA VAL A 258 5.87 -7.20 -7.13
C VAL A 258 4.68 -6.76 -7.98
N HIS A 259 4.91 -5.80 -8.88
CA HIS A 259 3.93 -5.37 -9.87
C HIS A 259 4.17 -6.12 -11.18
N VAL A 260 3.14 -6.77 -11.70
CA VAL A 260 3.22 -7.57 -12.91
C VAL A 260 2.05 -7.21 -13.83
N TYR A 261 2.38 -6.87 -15.05
CA TYR A 261 1.40 -6.66 -16.11
C TYR A 261 1.65 -7.65 -17.25
N SER A 262 0.62 -7.96 -18.00
CA SER A 262 0.73 -8.81 -19.19
C SER A 262 1.79 -8.24 -20.15
N GLY A 263 2.76 -9.06 -20.54
CA GLY A 263 3.89 -8.65 -21.37
C GLY A 263 5.07 -8.02 -20.65
N TRP A 264 4.98 -7.77 -19.33
CA TRP A 264 6.02 -7.08 -18.57
C TRP A 264 7.36 -7.80 -18.55
N TYR A 265 7.36 -9.13 -18.37
CA TYR A 265 8.56 -9.98 -18.37
C TYR A 265 8.81 -10.65 -19.73
N GLY A 266 8.36 -10.05 -20.80
CA GLY A 266 8.55 -10.51 -22.16
C GLY A 266 7.96 -9.54 -23.17
N ASN A 267 8.21 -9.76 -24.44
CA ASN A 267 7.63 -8.97 -25.50
C ASN A 267 6.33 -9.63 -25.97
N MET A 268 5.19 -8.99 -25.77
CA MET A 268 3.88 -9.50 -26.21
C MET A 268 3.79 -9.71 -27.72
N THR A 269 4.66 -9.08 -28.51
CA THR A 269 4.75 -9.28 -29.96
C THR A 269 5.70 -10.42 -30.34
N ASP A 270 6.43 -10.98 -29.37
CA ASP A 270 7.30 -12.12 -29.62
C ASP A 270 6.43 -13.39 -29.78
N LYS A 271 6.58 -14.03 -30.94
CA LYS A 271 5.89 -15.30 -31.23
C LYS A 271 6.28 -16.45 -30.29
N ASN A 272 7.41 -16.31 -29.61
CA ASN A 272 7.92 -17.27 -28.63
C ASN A 272 7.60 -16.89 -27.17
N TYR A 273 6.77 -15.86 -26.95
CA TYR A 273 6.34 -15.49 -25.60
C TYR A 273 5.31 -16.51 -25.10
N ASP A 274 5.76 -17.34 -24.19
CA ASP A 274 4.98 -18.39 -23.56
C ASP A 274 5.11 -18.33 -22.03
N HIS A 275 4.40 -19.20 -21.36
CA HIS A 275 4.44 -19.33 -19.90
C HIS A 275 5.86 -19.57 -19.36
N ASP A 276 6.64 -20.44 -19.99
CA ASP A 276 7.99 -20.78 -19.52
C ASP A 276 8.96 -19.60 -19.68
N THR A 277 8.83 -18.84 -20.75
CA THR A 277 9.57 -17.59 -20.97
C THR A 277 9.21 -16.56 -19.89
N PHE A 278 7.91 -16.39 -19.59
CA PHE A 278 7.47 -15.51 -18.52
C PHE A 278 8.08 -15.94 -17.18
N ILE A 279 7.94 -17.19 -16.78
CA ILE A 279 8.43 -17.70 -15.49
C ILE A 279 9.96 -17.53 -15.38
N ARG A 280 10.71 -17.85 -16.44
CA ARG A 280 12.16 -17.68 -16.46
C ARG A 280 12.55 -16.21 -16.26
N ASN A 281 11.93 -15.31 -16.98
CA ASN A 281 12.22 -13.88 -16.91
C ASN A 281 11.78 -13.29 -15.55
N PHE A 282 10.62 -13.70 -15.05
CA PHE A 282 10.14 -13.32 -13.72
C PHE A 282 11.13 -13.74 -12.64
N LYS A 283 11.55 -15.00 -12.61
CA LYS A 283 12.53 -15.50 -11.62
C LYS A 283 13.90 -14.81 -11.74
N SER A 284 14.30 -14.39 -12.94
CA SER A 284 15.52 -13.61 -13.14
C SER A 284 15.44 -12.23 -12.50
N GLN A 285 14.29 -11.57 -12.59
CA GLN A 285 14.07 -10.22 -12.04
C GLN A 285 13.67 -10.24 -10.56
N VAL A 286 13.06 -11.32 -10.10
CA VAL A 286 12.60 -11.53 -8.71
C VAL A 286 13.21 -12.82 -8.16
N PRO A 287 14.53 -12.89 -7.96
CA PRO A 287 15.22 -14.15 -7.63
C PRO A 287 14.82 -14.73 -6.27
N MET A 288 14.28 -13.90 -5.34
CA MET A 288 13.81 -14.36 -4.03
C MET A 288 12.40 -14.95 -4.03
N VAL A 289 11.71 -15.03 -5.16
CA VAL A 289 10.31 -15.52 -5.25
C VAL A 289 10.07 -16.91 -4.64
N GLU A 290 11.11 -17.73 -4.55
CA GLU A 290 11.02 -19.05 -3.93
C GLU A 290 11.34 -19.07 -2.42
N THR A 291 11.80 -17.95 -1.86
CA THR A 291 12.32 -17.91 -0.47
C THR A 291 11.67 -16.84 0.41
N LYS A 292 11.10 -15.77 -0.17
CA LYS A 292 10.62 -14.63 0.62
C LYS A 292 9.31 -14.01 0.09
#